data_91de9fece3e6b6a2573c17215f627e82
#
_entry.id   91de9fece3e6b6a2573c17215f627e82
#
_cell.length_a   1.000
_cell.length_b   1.000
_cell.length_c   1.000
_cell.angle_alpha   90.00
_cell.angle_beta   90.00
_cell.angle_gamma   90.00
#
_symmetry.space_group_name_H-M   'P 1'
#
loop_
_entity.id
_entity.type
_entity.pdbx_description
1 polymer ?
#
loop_
_entity_poly.entity_id
_entity_poly.type
_entity_poly.pdbx_seq_one_letter_code
_entity_poly.pdbx_strand_id
1 'polypeptide(L)'
;MPDIFVAPFLIFVLMTYQDTIDYLFTRLPMFSRMGAAAYKKDLNNTWALCEFLGNPQSKFKSIHIAGTNGKGSVSHILTAIFHKAGYKTGLYTSPHLFDFRERIKISGDSGGLMEIPEQFVIDFTERIKPEIEKTEPSFFEITVAMAFEYFANEKVDIAIIETGLGGRLDSTNVITPELSVITNISADH
;
A
#
# COMPACT_ATOMS: atom_id res chain seq x y z
N MET A 1 45.45 -10.23 -34.87
CA MET A 1 43.97 -10.07 -34.93
C MET A 1 43.54 -9.62 -33.56
N PRO A 2 42.89 -8.46 -33.42
CA PRO A 2 42.42 -8.04 -32.12
C PRO A 2 41.11 -8.76 -31.79
N ASP A 3 41.09 -9.39 -30.62
CA ASP A 3 39.89 -10.05 -30.10
C ASP A 3 38.78 -9.02 -29.82
N ILE A 4 37.67 -9.15 -30.54
CA ILE A 4 36.47 -8.37 -30.30
C ILE A 4 35.80 -8.92 -29.05
N PHE A 5 35.97 -8.21 -27.94
CA PHE A 5 35.26 -8.50 -26.70
C PHE A 5 33.79 -8.07 -26.86
N VAL A 6 32.93 -9.03 -27.20
CA VAL A 6 31.49 -8.81 -27.22
C VAL A 6 30.99 -8.92 -25.78
N ALA A 7 30.75 -7.79 -25.14
CA ALA A 7 30.09 -7.79 -23.84
C ALA A 7 28.68 -8.41 -23.97
N PRO A 8 28.28 -9.34 -23.09
CA PRO A 8 26.94 -9.88 -23.13
C PRO A 8 25.94 -8.76 -22.82
N PHE A 9 25.10 -8.43 -23.80
CA PHE A 9 23.93 -7.59 -23.57
C PHE A 9 23.03 -8.32 -22.57
N LEU A 10 23.04 -7.89 -21.32
CA LEU A 10 22.02 -8.30 -20.36
C LEU A 10 20.69 -7.67 -20.83
N ILE A 11 19.85 -8.46 -21.47
CA ILE A 11 18.47 -8.07 -21.76
C ILE A 11 17.75 -8.04 -20.38
N PHE A 12 17.65 -6.87 -19.78
CA PHE A 12 16.73 -6.66 -18.68
C PHE A 12 15.32 -6.78 -19.24
N VAL A 13 14.68 -7.92 -19.04
CA VAL A 13 13.25 -8.09 -19.27
C VAL A 13 12.57 -7.28 -18.16
N LEU A 14 12.16 -6.06 -18.48
CA LEU A 14 11.33 -5.25 -17.58
C LEU A 14 10.01 -5.98 -17.38
N MET A 15 9.61 -6.16 -16.12
CA MET A 15 8.29 -6.73 -15.82
C MET A 15 7.19 -5.80 -16.36
N THR A 16 6.16 -6.37 -16.95
CA THR A 16 4.94 -5.63 -17.24
C THR A 16 4.14 -5.41 -15.96
N TYR A 17 3.14 -4.52 -15.99
CA TYR A 17 2.22 -4.37 -14.87
C TYR A 17 1.55 -5.70 -14.50
N GLN A 18 1.07 -6.46 -15.50
CA GLN A 18 0.44 -7.75 -15.25
C GLN A 18 1.41 -8.75 -14.60
N ASP A 19 2.65 -8.85 -15.08
CA ASP A 19 3.67 -9.73 -14.46
C ASP A 19 3.93 -9.33 -13.00
N THR A 20 3.93 -8.02 -12.73
CA THR A 20 4.11 -7.48 -11.37
C THR A 20 2.95 -7.87 -10.47
N ILE A 21 1.72 -7.72 -10.95
CA ILE A 21 0.52 -8.10 -10.21
C ILE A 21 0.50 -9.61 -9.97
N ASP A 22 0.80 -10.41 -10.98
CA ASP A 22 0.87 -11.88 -10.85
C ASP A 22 1.95 -12.29 -9.84
N TYR A 23 3.11 -11.62 -9.83
CA TYR A 23 4.15 -11.85 -8.82
C TYR A 23 3.63 -11.56 -7.41
N LEU A 24 3.03 -10.38 -7.18
CA LEU A 24 2.50 -9.99 -5.86
C LEU A 24 1.43 -10.98 -5.38
N PHE A 25 0.53 -11.40 -6.27
CA PHE A 25 -0.55 -12.33 -5.92
C PHE A 25 -0.10 -13.76 -5.72
N THR A 26 0.90 -14.23 -6.45
CA THR A 26 1.31 -15.65 -6.40
C THR A 26 2.39 -15.92 -5.37
N ARG A 27 3.30 -14.99 -5.15
CA ARG A 27 4.47 -15.17 -4.27
C ARG A 27 4.22 -14.81 -2.82
N LEU A 28 3.32 -13.85 -2.57
CA LEU A 28 3.10 -13.35 -1.22
C LEU A 28 1.93 -14.08 -0.51
N PRO A 29 2.05 -14.37 0.79
CA PRO A 29 0.94 -14.90 1.56
C PRO A 29 -0.25 -13.93 1.57
N MET A 30 -1.45 -14.43 1.27
CA MET A 30 -2.68 -13.64 1.25
C MET A 30 -3.76 -14.26 2.14
N PHE A 31 -4.44 -13.43 2.93
CA PHE A 31 -5.54 -13.87 3.79
C PHE A 31 -6.68 -14.56 3.00
N SER A 32 -7.04 -14.04 1.84
CA SER A 32 -8.10 -14.62 0.98
C SER A 32 -7.79 -16.03 0.47
N ARG A 33 -6.52 -16.44 0.44
CA ARG A 33 -6.07 -17.76 -0.03
C ARG A 33 -5.69 -18.71 1.10
N MET A 34 -5.09 -18.18 2.16
CA MET A 34 -4.50 -18.97 3.25
C MET A 34 -5.25 -18.78 4.59
N GLY A 35 -6.25 -17.91 4.63
CA GLY A 35 -6.98 -17.61 5.86
C GLY A 35 -6.06 -17.04 6.96
N ALA A 36 -6.32 -17.42 8.21
CA ALA A 36 -5.56 -16.93 9.37
C ALA A 36 -4.06 -17.27 9.34
N ALA A 37 -3.62 -18.23 8.52
CA ALA A 37 -2.19 -18.56 8.39
C ALA A 37 -1.37 -17.46 7.71
N ALA A 38 -2.00 -16.62 6.88
CA ALA A 38 -1.35 -15.46 6.26
C ALA A 38 -1.25 -14.25 7.20
N TYR A 39 -1.92 -14.29 8.35
CA TYR A 39 -1.94 -13.19 9.30
C TYR A 39 -0.71 -13.24 10.20
N LYS A 40 0.14 -12.26 10.07
CA LYS A 40 1.28 -12.07 10.99
C LYS A 40 0.76 -11.52 12.32
N LYS A 41 1.23 -12.11 13.43
CA LYS A 41 0.81 -11.72 14.78
C LYS A 41 1.61 -10.54 15.37
N ASP A 42 2.36 -9.84 14.54
CA ASP A 42 3.17 -8.68 14.89
C ASP A 42 3.30 -7.72 13.70
N LEU A 43 3.95 -6.59 13.91
CA LEU A 43 4.19 -5.56 12.91
C LEU A 43 5.64 -5.49 12.44
N ASN A 44 6.47 -6.49 12.79
CA ASN A 44 7.92 -6.44 12.55
C ASN A 44 8.26 -6.29 11.06
N ASN A 45 7.58 -7.03 10.19
CA ASN A 45 7.79 -6.92 8.75
C ASN A 45 7.40 -5.53 8.24
N THR A 46 6.25 -5.00 8.68
CA THR A 46 5.81 -3.66 8.25
C THR A 46 6.79 -2.59 8.71
N TRP A 47 7.31 -2.68 9.95
CA TRP A 47 8.35 -1.77 10.42
C TRP A 47 9.65 -1.90 9.62
N ALA A 48 10.11 -3.13 9.32
CA ALA A 48 11.31 -3.36 8.51
C ALA A 48 11.15 -2.78 7.09
N LEU A 49 9.98 -2.98 6.47
CA LEU A 49 9.66 -2.38 5.16
C LEU A 49 9.67 -0.85 5.22
N CYS A 50 9.04 -0.27 6.25
CA CYS A 50 9.03 1.18 6.44
C CYS A 50 10.45 1.73 6.65
N GLU A 51 11.28 1.07 7.44
CA GLU A 51 12.68 1.46 7.65
C GLU A 51 13.48 1.40 6.35
N PHE A 52 13.37 0.31 5.59
CA PHE A 52 14.00 0.16 4.28
C PHE A 52 13.63 1.29 3.32
N LEU A 53 12.37 1.75 3.35
CA LEU A 53 11.83 2.83 2.52
C LEU A 53 12.09 4.25 3.08
N GLY A 54 12.83 4.37 4.18
CA GLY A 54 13.15 5.66 4.82
C GLY A 54 11.97 6.27 5.57
N ASN A 55 11.19 5.42 6.23
CA ASN A 55 10.05 5.75 7.10
C ASN A 55 9.00 6.66 6.44
N PRO A 56 8.42 6.26 5.29
CA PRO A 56 7.47 7.09 4.56
C PRO A 56 6.20 7.39 5.37
N GLN A 57 5.79 6.48 6.28
CA GLN A 57 4.60 6.63 7.14
C GLN A 57 4.64 7.86 8.06
N SER A 58 5.82 8.44 8.28
CA SER A 58 6.01 9.63 9.11
C SER A 58 6.05 10.94 8.32
N LYS A 59 5.90 10.88 6.99
CA LYS A 59 6.09 12.04 6.10
C LYS A 59 4.80 12.75 5.71
N PHE A 60 3.65 12.28 6.19
CA PHE A 60 2.34 12.88 5.94
C PHE A 60 1.46 12.72 7.20
N LYS A 61 0.44 13.57 7.32
CA LYS A 61 -0.60 13.41 8.34
C LYS A 61 -1.56 12.31 7.96
N SER A 62 -2.19 11.66 8.94
CA SER A 62 -3.12 10.57 8.65
C SER A 62 -4.36 10.58 9.53
N ILE A 63 -5.45 10.01 9.01
CA ILE A 63 -6.63 9.60 9.75
C ILE A 63 -6.77 8.10 9.57
N HIS A 64 -6.89 7.36 10.66
CA HIS A 64 -6.93 5.91 10.68
C HIS A 64 -8.36 5.42 10.90
N ILE A 65 -8.89 4.61 9.99
CA ILE A 65 -10.28 4.16 9.99
C ILE A 65 -10.35 2.66 10.25
N ALA A 66 -10.92 2.29 11.39
CA ALA A 66 -11.17 0.91 11.79
C ALA A 66 -12.67 0.62 11.93
N GLY A 67 -13.01 -0.65 12.14
CA GLY A 67 -14.39 -1.11 12.39
C GLY A 67 -14.81 -2.30 11.54
N THR A 68 -15.96 -2.87 11.81
CA THR A 68 -16.50 -4.02 11.06
C THR A 68 -17.04 -3.59 9.71
N ASN A 69 -18.03 -2.71 9.69
CA ASN A 69 -18.69 -2.25 8.46
C ASN A 69 -18.52 -0.75 8.25
N GLY A 70 -18.54 -0.31 6.99
CA GLY A 70 -18.56 1.11 6.63
C GLY A 70 -17.19 1.80 6.60
N LYS A 71 -16.07 1.11 6.86
CA LYS A 71 -14.72 1.68 6.79
C LYS A 71 -14.47 2.37 5.46
N GLY A 72 -14.63 1.66 4.34
CA GLY A 72 -14.40 2.20 3.00
C GLY A 72 -15.31 3.40 2.68
N SER A 73 -16.60 3.35 3.07
CA SER A 73 -17.52 4.48 2.87
C SER A 73 -17.08 5.72 3.63
N VAL A 74 -16.72 5.58 4.91
CA VAL A 74 -16.22 6.68 5.73
C VAL A 74 -14.91 7.20 5.16
N SER A 75 -14.00 6.33 4.73
CA SER A 75 -12.73 6.70 4.12
C SER A 75 -12.92 7.57 2.86
N HIS A 76 -13.81 7.16 1.96
CA HIS A 76 -14.11 7.94 0.75
C HIS A 76 -14.78 9.28 1.05
N ILE A 77 -15.72 9.33 2.00
CA ILE A 77 -16.38 10.58 2.40
C ILE A 77 -15.37 11.55 3.00
N LEU A 78 -14.51 11.10 3.91
CA LEU A 78 -13.47 11.96 4.50
C LEU A 78 -12.49 12.45 3.44
N THR A 79 -12.06 11.58 2.53
CA THR A 79 -11.21 11.99 1.41
C THR A 79 -11.84 13.10 0.58
N ALA A 80 -13.12 12.96 0.25
CA ALA A 80 -13.85 14.00 -0.50
C ALA A 80 -13.96 15.31 0.27
N ILE A 81 -14.19 15.26 1.59
CA ILE A 81 -14.27 16.47 2.44
C ILE A 81 -12.91 17.19 2.48
N PHE A 82 -11.81 16.47 2.75
CA PHE A 82 -10.49 17.09 2.80
C PHE A 82 -10.05 17.61 1.44
N HIS A 83 -10.34 16.90 0.36
CA HIS A 83 -10.08 17.39 -0.99
C HIS A 83 -10.85 18.68 -1.29
N LYS A 84 -12.14 18.74 -0.95
CA LYS A 84 -12.95 19.97 -1.10
C LYS A 84 -12.46 21.12 -0.22
N ALA A 85 -11.83 20.82 0.90
CA ALA A 85 -11.19 21.81 1.77
C ALA A 85 -9.81 22.29 1.24
N GLY A 86 -9.36 21.78 0.08
CA GLY A 86 -8.13 22.21 -0.58
C GLY A 86 -6.88 21.41 -0.22
N TYR A 87 -7.02 20.28 0.48
CA TYR A 87 -5.89 19.41 0.80
C TYR A 87 -5.62 18.42 -0.31
N LYS A 88 -4.34 18.17 -0.63
CA LYS A 88 -3.92 17.00 -1.41
C LYS A 88 -4.07 15.76 -0.53
N THR A 89 -5.03 14.91 -0.85
CA THR A 89 -5.45 13.81 0.04
C THR A 89 -5.05 12.47 -0.54
N GLY A 90 -4.43 11.62 0.27
CA GLY A 90 -4.22 10.19 -0.01
C GLY A 90 -5.39 9.36 0.50
N LEU A 91 -5.67 8.24 -0.15
CA LEU A 91 -6.67 7.26 0.25
C LEU A 91 -6.11 5.84 0.10
N TYR A 92 -6.09 5.10 1.19
CA TYR A 92 -5.80 3.67 1.21
C TYR A 92 -7.05 2.90 1.65
N THR A 93 -7.50 1.95 0.81
CA THR A 93 -8.67 1.10 1.08
C THR A 93 -8.41 -0.35 0.69
N SER A 94 -9.17 -1.29 1.28
CA SER A 94 -9.10 -2.71 0.96
C SER A 94 -10.41 -3.45 1.25
N PRO A 95 -10.71 -4.54 0.52
CA PRO A 95 -10.03 -5.00 -0.71
C PRO A 95 -10.38 -4.15 -1.94
N HIS A 96 -9.72 -4.39 -3.07
CA HIS A 96 -10.15 -3.87 -4.37
C HIS A 96 -11.20 -4.79 -5.02
N LEU A 97 -11.93 -4.26 -6.00
CA LEU A 97 -12.97 -5.00 -6.73
C LEU A 97 -12.46 -5.53 -8.08
N PHE A 98 -11.81 -4.71 -8.88
CA PHE A 98 -11.36 -5.03 -10.23
C PHE A 98 -9.86 -4.84 -10.42
N ASP A 99 -9.33 -3.67 -10.06
CA ASP A 99 -7.93 -3.29 -10.28
C ASP A 99 -7.22 -3.11 -8.94
N PHE A 100 -6.01 -3.67 -8.83
CA PHE A 100 -5.16 -3.50 -7.64
C PHE A 100 -5.01 -2.03 -7.24
N ARG A 101 -4.92 -1.12 -8.21
CA ARG A 101 -4.70 0.32 -8.00
C ARG A 101 -5.83 1.02 -7.28
N GLU A 102 -7.03 0.41 -7.23
CA GLU A 102 -8.15 0.91 -6.44
C GLU A 102 -7.81 1.08 -4.95
N ARG A 103 -6.79 0.32 -4.46
CA ARG A 103 -6.36 0.36 -3.07
C ARG A 103 -5.63 1.65 -2.70
N ILE A 104 -4.99 2.31 -3.67
CA ILE A 104 -4.08 3.43 -3.44
C ILE A 104 -4.44 4.56 -4.39
N LYS A 105 -5.01 5.62 -3.86
CA LYS A 105 -5.47 6.77 -4.65
C LYS A 105 -5.01 8.08 -4.02
N ILE A 106 -4.89 9.11 -4.85
CA ILE A 106 -4.69 10.48 -4.40
C ILE A 106 -5.75 11.40 -5.03
N SER A 107 -6.02 12.52 -4.39
CA SER A 107 -6.89 13.55 -5.00
C SER A 107 -6.15 14.25 -6.14
N GLY A 108 -6.82 14.36 -7.28
CA GLY A 108 -6.31 15.05 -8.47
C GLY A 108 -6.83 16.47 -8.60
N ASP A 109 -6.13 17.29 -9.37
CA ASP A 109 -6.47 18.71 -9.59
C ASP A 109 -7.85 18.89 -10.25
N SER A 110 -8.33 17.91 -10.99
CA SER A 110 -9.64 17.91 -11.67
C SER A 110 -10.84 17.57 -10.77
N GLY A 111 -10.60 17.32 -9.48
CA GLY A 111 -11.64 17.04 -8.49
C GLY A 111 -12.05 15.58 -8.32
N GLY A 112 -11.33 14.64 -8.95
CA GLY A 112 -11.48 13.19 -8.78
C GLY A 112 -10.36 12.56 -7.97
N LEU A 113 -10.51 11.24 -7.74
CA LEU A 113 -9.42 10.40 -7.22
C LEU A 113 -8.67 9.76 -8.39
N MET A 114 -7.36 9.86 -8.36
CA MET A 114 -6.45 9.20 -9.31
C MET A 114 -5.82 7.99 -8.64
N GLU A 115 -5.84 6.88 -9.32
CA GLU A 115 -5.18 5.65 -8.87
C GLU A 115 -3.67 5.78 -9.01
N ILE A 116 -2.95 5.02 -8.18
CA ILE A 116 -1.49 4.88 -8.29
C ILE A 116 -1.09 4.46 -9.72
N PRO A 117 -0.08 5.08 -10.34
CA PRO A 117 0.36 4.70 -11.69
C PRO A 117 0.89 3.27 -11.74
N GLU A 118 0.59 2.55 -12.82
CA GLU A 118 1.15 1.20 -13.05
C GLU A 118 2.66 1.18 -12.96
N GLN A 119 3.33 2.19 -13.52
CA GLN A 119 4.78 2.29 -13.47
C GLN A 119 5.31 2.39 -12.04
N PHE A 120 4.62 3.11 -11.15
CA PHE A 120 5.01 3.16 -9.74
C PHE A 120 4.92 1.79 -9.07
N VAL A 121 3.86 1.03 -9.37
CA VAL A 121 3.70 -0.34 -8.83
C VAL A 121 4.82 -1.26 -9.31
N ILE A 122 5.20 -1.17 -10.59
CA ILE A 122 6.31 -1.92 -11.17
C ILE A 122 7.63 -1.56 -10.48
N ASP A 123 7.98 -0.29 -10.48
CA ASP A 123 9.27 0.22 -9.96
C ASP A 123 9.43 -0.07 -8.47
N PHE A 124 8.36 0.13 -7.69
CA PHE A 124 8.32 -0.22 -6.27
C PHE A 124 8.58 -1.71 -6.06
N THR A 125 7.85 -2.57 -6.77
CA THR A 125 7.95 -4.02 -6.61
C THR A 125 9.35 -4.51 -6.97
N GLU A 126 9.92 -4.05 -8.09
CA GLU A 126 11.28 -4.41 -8.49
C GLU A 126 12.31 -4.01 -7.43
N ARG A 127 12.21 -2.81 -6.89
CA ARG A 127 13.15 -2.28 -5.90
C ARG A 127 13.08 -3.00 -4.55
N ILE A 128 11.86 -3.43 -4.15
CA ILE A 128 11.65 -4.06 -2.84
C ILE A 128 11.88 -5.59 -2.84
N LYS A 129 12.08 -6.22 -4.00
CA LYS A 129 12.32 -7.67 -4.10
C LYS A 129 13.36 -8.22 -3.13
N PRO A 130 14.55 -7.61 -2.96
CA PRO A 130 15.54 -8.12 -2.01
C PRO A 130 15.04 -8.13 -0.56
N GLU A 131 14.20 -7.16 -0.17
CA GLU A 131 13.63 -7.09 1.16
C GLU A 131 12.46 -8.08 1.33
N ILE A 132 11.71 -8.35 0.25
CA ILE A 132 10.69 -9.42 0.22
C ILE A 132 11.34 -10.79 0.51
N GLU A 133 12.46 -11.09 -0.12
CA GLU A 133 13.17 -12.36 0.08
C GLU A 133 13.73 -12.51 1.50
N LYS A 134 14.09 -11.41 2.14
CA LYS A 134 14.67 -11.38 3.48
C LYS A 134 13.62 -11.46 4.59
N THR A 135 12.50 -10.75 4.45
CA THR A 135 11.48 -10.58 5.51
C THR A 135 10.24 -11.44 5.29
N GLU A 136 10.07 -12.00 4.10
CA GLU A 136 8.90 -12.81 3.70
C GLU A 136 7.57 -12.14 4.10
N PRO A 137 7.31 -10.91 3.66
CA PRO A 137 6.12 -10.17 4.07
C PRO A 137 4.86 -10.74 3.40
N SER A 138 3.72 -10.45 3.99
CA SER A 138 2.44 -10.71 3.37
C SER A 138 2.14 -9.72 2.23
N PHE A 139 1.22 -10.08 1.36
CA PHE A 139 0.68 -9.18 0.33
C PHE A 139 0.16 -7.86 0.93
N PHE A 140 -0.52 -7.95 2.08
CA PHE A 140 -1.08 -6.76 2.73
C PHE A 140 0.02 -5.83 3.26
N GLU A 141 1.07 -6.35 3.90
CA GLU A 141 2.21 -5.57 4.37
C GLU A 141 2.91 -4.83 3.21
N ILE A 142 3.10 -5.50 2.07
CA ILE A 142 3.66 -4.87 0.86
C ILE A 142 2.76 -3.76 0.32
N THR A 143 1.44 -4.00 0.26
CA THR A 143 0.52 -2.97 -0.27
C THR A 143 0.42 -1.75 0.63
N VAL A 144 0.50 -1.94 1.95
CA VAL A 144 0.56 -0.83 2.92
C VAL A 144 1.85 -0.02 2.76
N ALA A 145 3.01 -0.69 2.68
CA ALA A 145 4.30 -0.03 2.48
C ALA A 145 4.35 0.75 1.16
N MET A 146 3.79 0.18 0.07
CA MET A 146 3.66 0.84 -1.23
C MET A 146 2.81 2.11 -1.14
N ALA A 147 1.66 2.03 -0.45
CA ALA A 147 0.78 3.18 -0.27
C ALA A 147 1.47 4.32 0.48
N PHE A 148 2.17 4.00 1.56
CA PHE A 148 2.87 5.00 2.37
C PHE A 148 3.99 5.69 1.58
N GLU A 149 4.77 4.92 0.80
CA GLU A 149 5.80 5.52 -0.04
C GLU A 149 5.20 6.39 -1.14
N TYR A 150 4.12 5.94 -1.78
CA TYR A 150 3.45 6.73 -2.81
C TYR A 150 2.92 8.05 -2.24
N PHE A 151 2.27 8.02 -1.07
CA PHE A 151 1.77 9.22 -0.43
C PHE A 151 2.90 10.19 -0.02
N ALA A 152 4.02 9.66 0.48
CA ALA A 152 5.18 10.47 0.81
C ALA A 152 5.82 11.13 -0.43
N ASN A 153 5.96 10.39 -1.54
CA ASN A 153 6.52 10.89 -2.79
C ASN A 153 5.62 11.95 -3.43
N GLU A 154 4.31 11.74 -3.36
CA GLU A 154 3.30 12.68 -3.84
C GLU A 154 3.08 13.87 -2.91
N LYS A 155 3.71 13.88 -1.73
CA LYS A 155 3.59 14.93 -0.71
C LYS A 155 2.14 15.23 -0.37
N VAL A 156 1.36 14.19 -0.09
CA VAL A 156 -0.02 14.41 0.35
C VAL A 156 -0.04 15.14 1.68
N ASP A 157 -0.97 16.07 1.86
CA ASP A 157 -1.13 16.81 3.11
C ASP A 157 -1.68 15.91 4.21
N ILE A 158 -2.63 15.03 3.83
CA ILE A 158 -3.28 14.08 4.74
C ILE A 158 -3.67 12.81 3.98
N ALA A 159 -3.48 11.65 4.61
CA ALA A 159 -3.91 10.36 4.08
C ALA A 159 -5.02 9.75 4.96
N ILE A 160 -6.08 9.26 4.34
CA ILE A 160 -7.13 8.48 4.97
C ILE A 160 -6.77 7.00 4.79
N ILE A 161 -6.52 6.32 5.89
CA ILE A 161 -5.99 4.95 5.92
C ILE A 161 -7.03 4.01 6.54
N GLU A 162 -7.57 3.11 5.72
CA GLU A 162 -8.46 2.04 6.16
C GLU A 162 -7.66 0.86 6.69
N THR A 163 -8.02 0.31 7.87
CA THR A 163 -7.47 -0.98 8.33
C THR A 163 -7.97 -2.14 7.48
N GLY A 164 -7.13 -3.15 7.29
CA GLY A 164 -7.55 -4.38 6.62
C GLY A 164 -8.39 -5.27 7.54
N LEU A 165 -7.85 -5.59 8.73
CA LEU A 165 -8.49 -6.48 9.70
C LEU A 165 -8.14 -6.07 11.15
N GLY A 166 -9.19 -5.88 11.95
CA GLY A 166 -9.03 -5.51 13.36
C GLY A 166 -8.50 -4.07 13.50
N GLY A 167 -7.33 -3.90 14.10
CA GLY A 167 -6.72 -2.58 14.31
C GLY A 167 -5.32 -2.69 14.87
N ARG A 168 -5.17 -3.13 16.13
CA ARG A 168 -3.88 -3.11 16.87
C ARG A 168 -2.72 -3.80 16.16
N LEU A 169 -2.96 -4.92 15.50
CA LEU A 169 -1.97 -5.71 14.76
C LEU A 169 -2.16 -5.63 13.24
N ASP A 170 -2.97 -4.68 12.78
CA ASP A 170 -3.10 -4.39 11.35
C ASP A 170 -1.83 -3.69 10.84
N SER A 171 -1.34 -4.07 9.67
CA SER A 171 -0.11 -3.50 9.09
C SER A 171 -0.19 -1.99 8.92
N THR A 172 -1.39 -1.41 8.82
CA THR A 172 -1.56 0.05 8.77
C THR A 172 -1.24 0.74 10.10
N ASN A 173 -1.21 0.00 11.23
CA ASN A 173 -1.04 0.57 12.57
C ASN A 173 0.41 0.91 12.95
N VAL A 174 1.25 1.21 11.96
CA VAL A 174 2.59 1.78 12.12
C VAL A 174 2.61 3.30 11.93
N ILE A 175 1.46 3.90 11.67
CA ILE A 175 1.28 5.36 11.61
C ILE A 175 0.97 5.94 12.99
N THR A 176 1.19 7.24 13.14
CA THR A 176 0.70 8.04 14.29
C THR A 176 -0.37 9.00 13.77
N PRO A 177 -1.66 8.59 13.77
CA PRO A 177 -2.71 9.37 13.14
C PRO A 177 -3.10 10.60 13.97
N GLU A 178 -3.52 11.68 13.29
CA GLU A 178 -4.15 12.86 13.93
C GLU A 178 -5.51 12.49 14.54
N LEU A 179 -6.20 11.50 13.96
CA LEU A 179 -7.49 11.01 14.40
C LEU A 179 -7.64 9.52 14.08
N SER A 180 -8.15 8.75 15.03
CA SER A 180 -8.61 7.38 14.81
C SER A 180 -10.13 7.32 14.90
N VAL A 181 -10.76 6.66 13.92
CA VAL A 181 -12.20 6.51 13.81
C VAL A 181 -12.55 5.02 13.86
N ILE A 182 -13.51 4.65 14.69
CA ILE A 182 -14.12 3.31 14.71
C ILE A 182 -15.56 3.46 14.22
N THR A 183 -15.85 2.90 13.04
CA THR A 183 -17.18 3.03 12.41
C THR A 183 -18.26 2.30 13.18
N ASN A 184 -18.02 1.03 13.46
CA ASN A 184 -18.81 0.21 14.35
C ASN A 184 -18.03 -1.05 14.77
N ILE A 185 -18.51 -1.74 15.78
CA ILE A 185 -17.99 -3.04 16.21
C ILE A 185 -19.16 -4.03 16.24
N SER A 186 -19.06 -5.10 15.44
CA SER A 186 -20.00 -6.22 15.45
C SER A 186 -19.25 -7.55 15.38
N ALA A 187 -19.91 -8.65 15.73
CA ALA A 187 -19.33 -9.99 15.67
C ALA A 187 -19.25 -10.45 14.20
N ASP A 188 -18.07 -10.32 13.60
CA ASP A 188 -17.85 -10.61 12.19
C ASP A 188 -16.62 -11.51 11.93
N HIS A 189 -15.71 -11.60 12.92
CA HIS A 189 -14.47 -12.41 12.81
C HIS A 189 -14.14 -13.07 14.14
#